data_83a9a6f5243056c8b26391e047574163
#
_entry.id   83a9a6f5243056c8b26391e047574163
#
_cell.length_a   1.000
_cell.length_b   1.000
_cell.length_c   1.000
_cell.angle_alpha   90.00
_cell.angle_beta   90.00
_cell.angle_gamma   90.00
#
_symmetry.space_group_name_H-M   'P 1'
#
loop_
_entity.id
_entity.type
_entity.pdbx_description
1 polymer ?
#
loop_
_entity_poly.entity_id
_entity_poly.type
_entity_poly.pdbx_seq_one_letter_code
_entity_poly.pdbx_strand_id
1 'polypeptide(L)'
;DYGSYGVQLKKNIKDHWWKFFVERRDDMVGLDAAIIMNPKTWESSGHLANFSDPLIECKECNHRSRADQIPGIDVKMKEGGLGLSYSISLEAKCPNCGKSNFSEPSIFNLMMETGIGPVHLGGLYFNAGMFENSGEKDKKREVILKINKAAVYLRPETAQAIFVDFPNIISSTRKKLPFGVAQIGKSFRNEITPGNFIFKTREFE
;
A
#
# COMPACT_ATOMS: atom_id res chain seq x y z
N ASP A 1 12.19 -13.33 -5.33
CA ASP A 1 11.76 -14.72 -5.17
C ASP A 1 12.66 -15.47 -4.21
N TYR A 2 12.12 -16.48 -3.52
CA TYR A 2 12.88 -17.38 -2.65
C TYR A 2 13.25 -18.64 -3.42
N GLY A 3 14.55 -18.99 -3.47
CA GLY A 3 15.02 -20.29 -3.97
C GLY A 3 14.73 -21.43 -2.99
N SER A 4 15.14 -22.66 -3.34
CA SER A 4 14.79 -23.88 -2.59
C SER A 4 15.15 -23.82 -1.11
N TYR A 5 16.33 -23.35 -0.76
CA TYR A 5 16.74 -23.20 0.65
C TYR A 5 16.03 -22.03 1.34
N GLY A 6 15.79 -20.93 0.61
CA GLY A 6 15.08 -19.76 1.15
C GLY A 6 13.64 -20.06 1.49
N VAL A 7 12.91 -20.81 0.65
CA VAL A 7 11.52 -21.20 0.93
C VAL A 7 11.44 -22.16 2.12
N GLN A 8 12.42 -23.09 2.26
CA GLN A 8 12.46 -23.98 3.41
C GLN A 8 12.77 -23.22 4.71
N LEU A 9 13.72 -22.30 4.66
CA LEU A 9 14.02 -21.44 5.82
C LEU A 9 12.82 -20.60 6.22
N LYS A 10 12.16 -19.97 5.27
CA LYS A 10 10.94 -19.18 5.50
C LYS A 10 9.85 -20.05 6.16
N LYS A 11 9.62 -21.24 5.65
CA LYS A 11 8.66 -22.19 6.25
C LYS A 11 9.02 -22.51 7.70
N ASN A 12 10.28 -22.87 7.98
CA ASN A 12 10.72 -23.20 9.33
C ASN A 12 10.53 -22.05 10.31
N ILE A 13 10.83 -20.80 9.87
CA ILE A 13 10.62 -19.60 10.69
C ILE A 13 9.13 -19.41 11.00
N LYS A 14 8.25 -19.53 9.99
CA LYS A 14 6.82 -19.40 10.16
C LYS A 14 6.25 -20.47 11.10
N ASP A 15 6.63 -21.71 10.92
CA ASP A 15 6.19 -22.82 11.77
C ASP A 15 6.64 -22.63 13.23
N HIS A 16 7.90 -22.20 13.42
CA HIS A 16 8.43 -21.92 14.76
C HIS A 16 7.70 -20.74 15.42
N TRP A 17 7.50 -19.65 14.70
CA TRP A 17 6.78 -18.47 15.18
C TRP A 17 5.33 -18.82 15.57
N TRP A 18 4.62 -19.54 14.70
CA TRP A 18 3.25 -19.94 14.94
C TRP A 18 3.13 -20.84 16.18
N LYS A 19 3.98 -21.85 16.26
CA LYS A 19 4.03 -22.75 17.39
C LYS A 19 4.31 -22.03 18.71
N PHE A 20 5.21 -21.04 18.69
CA PHE A 20 5.61 -20.30 19.89
C PHE A 20 4.56 -19.29 20.33
N PHE A 21 4.03 -18.50 19.41
CA PHE A 21 3.13 -17.38 19.74
C PHE A 21 1.65 -17.71 19.71
N VAL A 22 1.24 -18.80 19.05
CA VAL A 22 -0.18 -19.18 18.92
C VAL A 22 -0.46 -20.50 19.59
N GLU A 23 0.17 -21.62 19.16
CA GLU A 23 -0.21 -22.94 19.62
C GLU A 23 0.13 -23.23 21.08
N ARG A 24 1.19 -22.65 21.61
CA ARG A 24 1.62 -22.80 23.00
C ARG A 24 0.94 -21.87 23.99
N ARG A 25 -0.01 -21.05 23.51
CA ARG A 25 -0.65 -20.02 24.30
C ARG A 25 -2.16 -20.21 24.34
N ASP A 26 -2.72 -20.23 25.53
CA ASP A 26 -4.18 -20.32 25.73
C ASP A 26 -4.90 -18.98 25.48
N ASP A 27 -4.18 -17.87 25.50
CA ASP A 27 -4.67 -16.52 25.33
C ASP A 27 -4.49 -15.97 23.89
N MET A 28 -4.14 -16.83 22.93
CA MET A 28 -3.98 -16.45 21.53
C MET A 28 -4.93 -17.21 20.61
N VAL A 29 -5.30 -16.57 19.50
CA VAL A 29 -6.13 -17.12 18.43
C VAL A 29 -5.49 -16.84 17.09
N GLY A 30 -5.46 -17.83 16.21
CA GLY A 30 -5.01 -17.66 14.83
C GLY A 30 -6.11 -17.12 13.93
N LEU A 31 -5.75 -16.30 12.95
CA LEU A 31 -6.59 -15.80 11.88
C LEU A 31 -5.83 -15.91 10.54
N ASP A 32 -6.55 -16.23 9.48
CA ASP A 32 -6.09 -16.07 8.10
C ASP A 32 -7.15 -15.30 7.31
N ALA A 33 -6.95 -14.00 7.20
CA ALA A 33 -7.89 -13.11 6.53
C ALA A 33 -7.54 -12.87 5.06
N ALA A 34 -8.54 -12.47 4.28
CA ALA A 34 -8.39 -12.19 2.86
C ALA A 34 -7.38 -11.07 2.56
N ILE A 35 -6.62 -11.23 1.46
CA ILE A 35 -5.69 -10.20 0.95
C ILE A 35 -6.47 -9.04 0.34
N ILE A 36 -7.54 -9.35 -0.41
CA ILE A 36 -8.42 -8.35 -1.02
C ILE A 36 -9.56 -8.09 -0.05
N MET A 37 -9.66 -6.85 0.41
CA MET A 37 -10.66 -6.44 1.39
C MET A 37 -11.59 -5.38 0.81
N ASN A 38 -12.73 -5.18 1.45
CA ASN A 38 -13.68 -4.13 1.09
C ASN A 38 -12.98 -2.75 1.14
N PRO A 39 -13.10 -1.92 0.09
CA PRO A 39 -12.49 -0.58 0.05
C PRO A 39 -12.82 0.29 1.26
N LYS A 40 -14.01 0.14 1.84
CA LYS A 40 -14.42 0.86 3.06
C LYS A 40 -13.50 0.61 4.27
N THR A 41 -12.87 -0.56 4.34
CA THR A 41 -11.88 -0.85 5.39
C THR A 41 -10.70 0.12 5.31
N TRP A 42 -10.22 0.36 4.10
CA TRP A 42 -9.07 1.25 3.83
C TRP A 42 -9.45 2.73 3.92
N GLU A 43 -10.67 3.06 3.58
CA GLU A 43 -11.24 4.40 3.78
C GLU A 43 -11.35 4.72 5.27
N SER A 44 -11.99 3.83 6.04
CA SER A 44 -12.20 4.02 7.48
C SER A 44 -10.91 4.02 8.29
N SER A 45 -9.90 3.27 7.87
CA SER A 45 -8.58 3.25 8.51
C SER A 45 -7.66 4.41 8.07
N GLY A 46 -8.12 5.24 7.13
CA GLY A 46 -7.37 6.39 6.61
C GLY A 46 -6.28 6.06 5.60
N HIS A 47 -6.11 4.79 5.20
CA HIS A 47 -5.08 4.38 4.24
C HIS A 47 -5.28 5.03 2.86
N LEU A 48 -6.51 5.16 2.38
CA LEU A 48 -6.75 5.76 1.07
C LEU A 48 -6.40 7.25 1.03
N ALA A 49 -6.52 7.95 2.14
CA ALA A 49 -6.26 9.38 2.21
C ALA A 49 -4.79 9.72 2.55
N ASN A 50 -4.12 8.88 3.37
CA ASN A 50 -2.86 9.26 4.01
C ASN A 50 -1.69 8.30 3.71
N PHE A 51 -1.94 7.15 3.08
CA PHE A 51 -0.89 6.16 2.81
C PHE A 51 -0.17 6.46 1.49
N SER A 52 0.53 7.60 1.47
CA SER A 52 1.24 8.09 0.29
C SER A 52 2.54 8.78 0.70
N ASP A 53 3.52 8.72 -0.20
CA ASP A 53 4.82 9.35 -0.06
C ASP A 53 4.98 10.48 -1.09
N PRO A 54 5.72 11.54 -0.77
CA PRO A 54 6.10 12.55 -1.74
C PRO A 54 7.21 12.00 -2.65
N LEU A 55 6.89 11.77 -3.91
CA LEU A 55 7.82 11.30 -4.94
C LEU A 55 8.48 12.47 -5.66
N ILE A 56 9.79 12.39 -5.87
CA ILE A 56 10.55 13.30 -6.75
C ILE A 56 11.44 12.50 -7.69
N GLU A 57 11.64 13.01 -8.90
CA GLU A 57 12.48 12.40 -9.92
C GLU A 57 13.65 13.33 -10.29
N CYS A 58 14.85 12.79 -10.38
CA CYS A 58 16.00 13.49 -10.93
C CYS A 58 15.91 13.49 -12.46
N LYS A 59 15.84 14.67 -13.08
CA LYS A 59 15.73 14.83 -14.55
C LYS A 59 17.00 14.45 -15.31
N GLU A 60 18.12 14.30 -14.61
CA GLU A 60 19.42 13.94 -15.23
C GLU A 60 19.61 12.41 -15.34
N CYS A 61 19.14 11.65 -14.37
CA CYS A 61 19.37 10.22 -14.34
C CYS A 61 18.10 9.38 -14.14
N ASN A 62 16.92 10.02 -14.14
CA ASN A 62 15.61 9.42 -13.93
C ASN A 62 15.49 8.62 -12.61
N HIS A 63 16.38 8.88 -11.65
CA HIS A 63 16.30 8.26 -10.33
C HIS A 63 15.13 8.83 -9.55
N ARG A 64 14.26 7.94 -9.05
CA ARG A 64 13.10 8.27 -8.24
C ARG A 64 13.39 8.04 -6.78
N SER A 65 13.03 9.00 -5.94
CA SER A 65 13.24 8.97 -4.50
C SER A 65 12.07 9.60 -3.77
N ARG A 66 11.98 9.33 -2.48
CA ARG A 66 11.12 10.13 -1.60
C ARG A 66 11.73 11.52 -1.44
N ALA A 67 10.92 12.55 -1.69
CA ALA A 67 11.37 13.93 -1.62
C ALA A 67 11.80 14.34 -0.20
N ASP A 68 11.07 13.86 0.80
CA ASP A 68 11.34 14.14 2.23
C ASP A 68 12.63 13.50 2.76
N GLN A 69 13.25 12.59 2.00
CA GLN A 69 14.51 11.94 2.36
C GLN A 69 15.75 12.59 1.71
N ILE A 70 15.55 13.58 0.83
CA ILE A 70 16.66 14.28 0.18
C ILE A 70 17.00 15.55 0.99
N PRO A 71 18.22 15.67 1.55
CA PRO A 71 18.63 16.88 2.23
C PRO A 71 18.49 18.12 1.33
N GLY A 72 17.89 19.19 1.88
CA GLY A 72 17.63 20.42 1.13
C GLY A 72 16.29 20.41 0.35
N ILE A 73 15.47 19.39 0.48
CA ILE A 73 14.08 19.38 0.00
C ILE A 73 13.16 19.36 1.21
N ASP A 74 12.35 20.43 1.37
CA ASP A 74 11.26 20.46 2.34
C ASP A 74 9.95 20.23 1.59
N VAL A 75 9.17 19.24 2.03
CA VAL A 75 7.91 18.87 1.40
C VAL A 75 6.90 18.51 2.47
N LYS A 76 5.69 19.07 2.36
CA LYS A 76 4.58 18.82 3.29
C LYS A 76 3.31 18.50 2.50
N MET A 77 2.60 17.49 2.96
CA MET A 77 1.25 17.21 2.47
C MET A 77 0.31 18.33 2.93
N LYS A 78 -0.52 18.84 2.01
CA LYS A 78 -1.60 19.76 2.37
C LYS A 78 -2.71 19.01 3.08
N GLU A 79 -3.43 19.68 3.96
CA GLU A 79 -4.60 19.11 4.62
C GLU A 79 -5.59 18.54 3.60
N GLY A 80 -6.10 17.34 3.88
CA GLY A 80 -6.99 16.61 2.96
C GLY A 80 -6.29 15.79 1.87
N GLY A 81 -4.94 15.70 1.85
CA GLY A 81 -4.20 14.82 0.93
C GLY A 81 -4.20 15.24 -0.54
N LEU A 82 -4.74 16.43 -0.87
CA LEU A 82 -4.95 16.90 -2.25
C LEU A 82 -3.85 17.85 -2.75
N GLY A 83 -2.60 17.61 -2.40
CA GLY A 83 -1.49 18.40 -2.93
C GLY A 83 -0.30 18.46 -2.00
N LEU A 84 0.79 19.02 -2.52
CA LEU A 84 2.05 19.23 -1.80
C LEU A 84 2.37 20.72 -1.73
N SER A 85 2.93 21.16 -0.62
CA SER A 85 3.74 22.38 -0.53
C SER A 85 5.19 21.95 -0.45
N TYR A 86 6.07 22.58 -1.23
CA TYR A 86 7.47 22.17 -1.27
C TYR A 86 8.40 23.34 -1.52
N SER A 87 9.65 23.20 -1.09
CA SER A 87 10.79 24.01 -1.50
C SER A 87 12.00 23.14 -1.78
N ILE A 88 12.77 23.48 -2.78
CA ILE A 88 13.96 22.75 -3.20
C ILE A 88 15.14 23.74 -3.11
N SER A 89 16.07 23.48 -2.21
CA SER A 89 17.29 24.25 -2.07
C SER A 89 18.27 23.97 -3.23
N LEU A 90 19.08 24.94 -3.59
CA LEU A 90 20.18 24.76 -4.55
C LEU A 90 21.23 23.73 -4.09
N GLU A 91 21.28 23.44 -2.80
CA GLU A 91 22.17 22.45 -2.20
C GLU A 91 21.64 21.01 -2.31
N ALA A 92 20.36 20.82 -2.63
CA ALA A 92 19.78 19.50 -2.78
C ALA A 92 20.47 18.71 -3.91
N LYS A 93 20.92 17.50 -3.57
CA LYS A 93 21.66 16.62 -4.50
C LYS A 93 20.94 15.29 -4.69
N CYS A 94 20.88 14.84 -5.93
CA CYS A 94 20.40 13.52 -6.25
C CYS A 94 21.30 12.45 -5.59
N PRO A 95 20.76 11.50 -4.84
CA PRO A 95 21.57 10.47 -4.18
C PRO A 95 22.26 9.51 -5.17
N ASN A 96 21.81 9.47 -6.43
CA ASN A 96 22.38 8.59 -7.45
C ASN A 96 23.46 9.28 -8.30
N CYS A 97 23.25 10.51 -8.78
CA CYS A 97 24.16 11.18 -9.72
C CYS A 97 24.77 12.49 -9.19
N GLY A 98 24.39 12.96 -8.01
CA GLY A 98 24.90 14.19 -7.40
C GLY A 98 24.43 15.51 -8.03
N LYS A 99 23.58 15.44 -9.08
CA LYS A 99 23.03 16.64 -9.75
C LYS A 99 21.85 17.22 -8.96
N SER A 100 21.49 18.49 -9.23
CA SER A 100 20.44 19.23 -8.52
C SER A 100 19.22 19.54 -9.40
N ASN A 101 19.00 18.79 -10.47
CA ASN A 101 17.90 19.00 -11.40
C ASN A 101 16.76 18.02 -11.11
N PHE A 102 15.76 18.49 -10.41
CA PHE A 102 14.62 17.68 -9.97
C PHE A 102 13.33 18.07 -10.68
N SER A 103 12.40 17.11 -10.76
CA SER A 103 10.99 17.36 -11.09
C SER A 103 10.29 18.10 -9.94
N GLU A 104 9.08 18.55 -10.17
CA GLU A 104 8.17 18.88 -9.06
C GLU A 104 7.83 17.63 -8.29
N PRO A 105 7.74 17.70 -6.95
CA PRO A 105 7.26 16.59 -6.15
C PRO A 105 5.79 16.24 -6.46
N SER A 106 5.49 14.96 -6.49
CA SER A 106 4.15 14.44 -6.71
C SER A 106 3.74 13.48 -5.59
N ILE A 107 2.44 13.31 -5.40
CA ILE A 107 1.91 12.33 -4.42
C ILE A 107 1.98 10.95 -5.05
N PHE A 108 2.63 10.02 -4.36
CA PHE A 108 2.75 8.63 -4.77
C PHE A 108 1.99 7.73 -3.79
N ASN A 109 0.94 7.08 -4.27
CA ASN A 109 0.13 6.19 -3.43
C ASN A 109 0.83 4.84 -3.24
N LEU A 110 0.98 4.42 -1.98
CA LEU A 110 1.57 3.15 -1.60
C LEU A 110 0.58 1.98 -1.63
N MET A 111 -0.73 2.25 -1.69
CA MET A 111 -1.73 1.21 -1.88
C MET A 111 -1.63 0.61 -3.28
N MET A 112 -1.62 -0.71 -3.37
CA MET A 112 -1.75 -1.41 -4.65
C MET A 112 -3.23 -1.61 -4.97
N GLU A 113 -3.68 -0.94 -6.02
CA GLU A 113 -5.03 -1.07 -6.54
C GLU A 113 -5.13 -2.21 -7.54
N THR A 114 -6.24 -2.94 -7.52
CA THR A 114 -6.62 -3.94 -8.52
C THR A 114 -8.12 -3.88 -8.78
N GLY A 115 -8.58 -4.57 -9.82
CA GLY A 115 -9.99 -4.59 -10.19
C GLY A 115 -10.62 -5.95 -9.97
N ILE A 116 -11.88 -5.93 -9.55
CA ILE A 116 -12.75 -7.12 -9.50
C ILE A 116 -13.99 -6.91 -10.35
N GLY A 117 -14.60 -8.01 -10.77
CA GLY A 117 -15.81 -8.01 -11.58
C GLY A 117 -15.54 -8.09 -13.09
N PRO A 118 -16.59 -7.91 -13.92
CA PRO A 118 -16.51 -8.18 -15.35
C PRO A 118 -15.83 -7.08 -16.16
N VAL A 119 -15.55 -5.93 -15.55
CA VAL A 119 -15.00 -4.77 -16.26
C VAL A 119 -13.52 -4.58 -15.88
N HIS A 120 -12.67 -4.49 -16.91
CA HIS A 120 -11.24 -4.30 -16.73
C HIS A 120 -10.91 -2.85 -16.37
N LEU A 121 -10.27 -2.58 -15.22
CA LEU A 121 -9.94 -1.23 -14.73
C LEU A 121 -9.12 -0.42 -15.74
N GLY A 122 -8.12 -1.02 -16.38
CA GLY A 122 -7.29 -0.34 -17.37
C GLY A 122 -8.11 0.25 -18.52
N GLY A 123 -9.12 -0.46 -19.01
CA GLY A 123 -10.06 0.04 -20.01
C GLY A 123 -10.92 1.20 -19.50
N LEU A 124 -11.34 1.13 -18.23
CA LEU A 124 -12.10 2.21 -17.61
C LEU A 124 -11.26 3.49 -17.44
N TYR A 125 -10.02 3.36 -16.97
CA TYR A 125 -9.10 4.50 -16.86
C TYR A 125 -8.79 5.13 -18.22
N PHE A 126 -8.55 4.31 -19.24
CA PHE A 126 -8.35 4.78 -20.61
C PHE A 126 -9.55 5.58 -21.09
N ASN A 127 -10.77 5.05 -20.93
CA ASN A 127 -12.00 5.75 -21.30
C ASN A 127 -12.21 7.05 -20.53
N ALA A 128 -11.93 7.07 -19.21
CA ALA A 128 -12.01 8.28 -18.41
C ALA A 128 -11.08 9.39 -18.94
N GLY A 129 -9.86 9.03 -19.34
CA GLY A 129 -8.89 9.95 -19.96
C GLY A 129 -9.38 10.51 -21.31
N MET A 130 -10.03 9.69 -22.13
CA MET A 130 -10.60 10.16 -23.41
C MET A 130 -11.67 11.25 -23.22
N PHE A 131 -12.43 11.21 -22.13
CA PHE A 131 -13.46 12.21 -21.85
C PHE A 131 -12.95 13.46 -21.09
N GLU A 132 -11.66 13.52 -20.79
CA GLU A 132 -11.10 14.64 -20.02
C GLU A 132 -11.21 15.98 -20.77
N ASN A 133 -11.02 15.97 -22.09
CA ASN A 133 -11.01 17.13 -22.96
C ASN A 133 -12.24 17.23 -23.89
N SER A 134 -13.19 16.28 -23.81
CA SER A 134 -14.31 16.19 -24.76
C SER A 134 -15.54 17.03 -24.37
N GLY A 135 -15.56 17.62 -23.18
CA GLY A 135 -16.74 18.30 -22.65
C GLY A 135 -17.88 17.36 -22.18
N GLU A 136 -17.76 16.06 -22.39
CA GLU A 136 -18.74 15.02 -22.03
C GLU A 136 -18.71 14.65 -20.55
N LYS A 137 -19.01 15.59 -19.67
CA LYS A 137 -18.93 15.45 -18.20
C LYS A 137 -19.75 14.28 -17.65
N ASP A 138 -20.90 14.00 -18.24
CA ASP A 138 -21.78 12.92 -17.77
C ASP A 138 -21.18 11.54 -18.07
N LYS A 139 -20.61 11.34 -19.25
CA LYS A 139 -19.93 10.10 -19.60
C LYS A 139 -18.69 9.86 -18.72
N LYS A 140 -17.89 10.91 -18.47
CA LYS A 140 -16.76 10.84 -17.54
C LYS A 140 -17.22 10.41 -16.15
N ARG A 141 -18.30 11.01 -15.64
CA ARG A 141 -18.87 10.67 -14.33
C ARG A 141 -19.34 9.21 -14.25
N GLU A 142 -19.99 8.70 -15.27
CA GLU A 142 -20.43 7.30 -15.35
C GLU A 142 -19.24 6.33 -15.30
N VAL A 143 -18.18 6.62 -16.06
CA VAL A 143 -16.95 5.79 -16.07
C VAL A 143 -16.26 5.83 -14.71
N ILE A 144 -16.15 6.98 -14.06
CA ILE A 144 -15.59 7.09 -12.70
C ILE A 144 -16.40 6.28 -11.69
N LEU A 145 -17.73 6.30 -11.79
CA LEU A 145 -18.57 5.47 -10.93
C LEU A 145 -18.35 3.96 -11.15
N LYS A 146 -18.08 3.53 -12.39
CA LYS A 146 -17.72 2.14 -12.69
C LYS A 146 -16.34 1.78 -12.13
N ILE A 147 -15.36 2.68 -12.23
CA ILE A 147 -14.04 2.51 -11.60
C ILE A 147 -14.19 2.31 -10.08
N ASN A 148 -14.90 3.22 -9.41
CA ASN A 148 -15.08 3.16 -7.97
C ASN A 148 -15.79 1.89 -7.47
N LYS A 149 -16.64 1.28 -8.31
CA LYS A 149 -17.29 0.00 -7.99
C LYS A 149 -16.39 -1.21 -8.21
N ALA A 150 -15.47 -1.14 -9.16
CA ALA A 150 -14.60 -2.23 -9.54
C ALA A 150 -13.25 -2.21 -8.82
N ALA A 151 -12.82 -1.05 -8.33
CA ALA A 151 -11.54 -0.87 -7.65
C ALA A 151 -11.55 -1.51 -6.27
N VAL A 152 -10.55 -2.33 -6.02
CA VAL A 152 -10.24 -2.90 -4.71
C VAL A 152 -8.74 -2.79 -4.47
N TYR A 153 -8.31 -3.04 -3.24
CA TYR A 153 -6.93 -2.85 -2.85
C TYR A 153 -6.36 -4.12 -2.23
N LEU A 154 -5.10 -4.42 -2.56
CA LEU A 154 -4.32 -5.41 -1.84
C LEU A 154 -3.92 -4.81 -0.49
N ARG A 155 -4.04 -5.60 0.58
CA ARG A 155 -3.74 -5.11 1.93
C ARG A 155 -2.27 -4.70 2.07
N PRO A 156 -1.97 -3.50 2.59
CA PRO A 156 -0.61 -3.06 2.87
C PRO A 156 -0.05 -3.59 4.19
N GLU A 157 -0.94 -4.13 5.04
CA GLU A 157 -0.65 -4.73 6.34
C GLU A 157 -1.80 -5.64 6.79
N THR A 158 -1.60 -6.41 7.83
CA THR A 158 -2.55 -7.42 8.29
C THR A 158 -3.48 -6.94 9.41
N ALA A 159 -3.22 -5.78 10.02
CA ALA A 159 -3.91 -5.33 11.23
C ALA A 159 -5.41 -5.08 11.02
N GLN A 160 -5.82 -4.43 9.93
CA GLN A 160 -7.21 -4.06 9.70
C GLN A 160 -8.13 -5.27 9.58
N ALA A 161 -7.65 -6.35 8.99
CA ALA A 161 -8.39 -7.60 8.90
C ALA A 161 -8.70 -8.17 10.28
N ILE A 162 -7.76 -8.09 11.23
CA ILE A 162 -7.96 -8.52 12.62
C ILE A 162 -9.09 -7.72 13.26
N PHE A 163 -9.12 -6.42 13.08
CA PHE A 163 -10.18 -5.56 13.62
C PHE A 163 -11.55 -5.84 13.00
N VAL A 164 -11.60 -6.03 11.68
CA VAL A 164 -12.85 -6.33 10.96
C VAL A 164 -13.42 -7.67 11.40
N ASP A 165 -12.59 -8.69 11.57
CA ASP A 165 -13.01 -10.05 11.94
C ASP A 165 -13.13 -10.26 13.45
N PHE A 166 -12.76 -9.28 14.27
CA PHE A 166 -12.76 -9.42 15.72
C PHE A 166 -14.11 -9.87 16.32
N PRO A 167 -15.28 -9.33 15.89
CA PRO A 167 -16.57 -9.82 16.37
C PRO A 167 -16.82 -11.30 16.02
N ASN A 168 -16.40 -11.73 14.83
CA ASN A 168 -16.53 -13.12 14.39
C ASN A 168 -15.62 -14.05 15.22
N ILE A 169 -14.41 -13.59 15.53
CA ILE A 169 -13.46 -14.34 16.37
C ILE A 169 -14.04 -14.55 17.78
N ILE A 170 -14.56 -13.50 18.40
CA ILE A 170 -15.20 -13.60 19.73
C ILE A 170 -16.36 -14.60 19.68
N SER A 171 -17.23 -14.48 18.69
CA SER A 171 -18.41 -15.32 18.53
C SER A 171 -18.05 -16.80 18.34
N SER A 172 -17.07 -17.09 17.49
CA SER A 172 -16.68 -18.46 17.14
C SER A 172 -15.84 -19.14 18.21
N THR A 173 -14.92 -18.40 18.86
CA THR A 173 -14.02 -18.98 19.86
C THR A 173 -14.56 -18.92 21.27
N ARG A 174 -15.55 -18.07 21.54
CA ARG A 174 -16.11 -17.81 22.88
C ARG A 174 -15.08 -17.41 23.94
N LYS A 175 -13.92 -16.88 23.47
CA LYS A 175 -12.85 -16.40 24.37
C LYS A 175 -13.30 -15.12 25.08
N LYS A 176 -12.86 -15.01 26.34
CA LYS A 176 -13.04 -13.78 27.14
C LYS A 176 -11.82 -12.88 27.03
N LEU A 177 -12.03 -11.58 27.05
CA LEU A 177 -10.95 -10.60 27.11
C LEU A 177 -10.21 -10.65 28.46
N PRO A 178 -8.87 -10.45 28.46
CA PRO A 178 -8.04 -10.17 27.29
C PRO A 178 -7.58 -11.44 26.57
N PHE A 179 -7.49 -11.39 25.22
CA PHE A 179 -6.82 -12.38 24.40
C PHE A 179 -6.19 -11.71 23.17
N GLY A 180 -5.19 -12.34 22.55
CA GLY A 180 -4.55 -11.86 21.35
C GLY A 180 -5.01 -12.58 20.09
N VAL A 181 -4.88 -11.90 18.95
CA VAL A 181 -5.11 -12.47 17.62
C VAL A 181 -3.82 -12.36 16.83
N ALA A 182 -3.43 -13.43 16.17
CA ALA A 182 -2.21 -13.49 15.36
C ALA A 182 -2.52 -14.00 13.96
N GLN A 183 -1.79 -13.46 12.99
CA GLN A 183 -1.88 -13.91 11.61
C GLN A 183 -0.51 -13.82 10.94
N ILE A 184 -0.21 -14.77 10.06
CA ILE A 184 0.89 -14.71 9.12
C ILE A 184 0.28 -14.60 7.74
N GLY A 185 0.67 -13.59 6.98
CA GLY A 185 0.10 -13.42 5.66
C GLY A 185 0.77 -12.34 4.84
N LYS A 186 0.63 -12.45 3.53
CA LYS A 186 1.21 -11.51 2.58
C LYS A 186 0.58 -10.13 2.69
N SER A 187 1.44 -9.12 2.55
CA SER A 187 1.08 -7.72 2.43
C SER A 187 1.77 -7.10 1.22
N PHE A 188 1.23 -6.00 0.74
CA PHE A 188 1.63 -5.41 -0.54
C PHE A 188 1.76 -3.90 -0.41
N ARG A 189 2.88 -3.36 -0.85
CA ARG A 189 3.10 -1.91 -0.90
C ARG A 189 3.71 -1.52 -2.23
N ASN A 190 3.18 -0.49 -2.86
CA ASN A 190 3.70 0.05 -4.09
C ASN A 190 4.95 0.89 -3.78
N GLU A 191 6.07 0.23 -3.52
CA GLU A 191 7.32 0.89 -3.18
C GLU A 191 7.86 1.69 -4.37
N ILE A 192 8.28 2.94 -4.11
CA ILE A 192 8.89 3.83 -5.12
C ILE A 192 10.17 3.20 -5.68
N THR A 193 11.04 2.77 -4.77
CA THR A 193 12.32 2.15 -5.12
C THR A 193 12.46 0.83 -4.36
N PRO A 194 12.05 -0.29 -4.97
CA PRO A 194 12.27 -1.60 -4.39
C PRO A 194 13.77 -1.87 -4.18
N GLY A 195 14.11 -2.48 -3.06
CA GLY A 195 15.47 -2.90 -2.76
C GLY A 195 15.80 -4.29 -3.30
N ASN A 196 17.04 -4.71 -3.07
CA ASN A 196 17.48 -6.06 -3.41
C ASN A 196 17.04 -7.08 -2.36
N PHE A 197 16.94 -8.34 -2.76
CA PHE A 197 16.55 -9.46 -1.91
C PHE A 197 15.17 -9.28 -1.28
N ILE A 198 15.13 -9.27 0.06
CA ILE A 198 13.92 -9.15 0.88
C ILE A 198 13.67 -7.69 1.35
N PHE A 199 14.54 -6.74 0.99
CA PHE A 199 14.42 -5.36 1.46
C PHE A 199 13.51 -4.56 0.54
N LYS A 200 12.54 -3.87 1.13
CA LYS A 200 11.57 -3.01 0.40
C LYS A 200 10.94 -3.71 -0.80
N THR A 201 10.58 -4.97 -0.65
CA THR A 201 9.84 -5.69 -1.69
C THR A 201 8.39 -5.21 -1.74
N ARG A 202 7.79 -5.22 -2.92
CA ARG A 202 6.39 -4.85 -3.09
C ARG A 202 5.41 -5.88 -2.55
N GLU A 203 5.86 -7.12 -2.42
CA GLU A 203 5.15 -8.23 -1.77
C GLU A 203 6.03 -8.76 -0.65
N PHE A 204 5.51 -8.83 0.57
CA PHE A 204 6.23 -9.30 1.76
C PHE A 204 5.28 -10.02 2.73
N GLU A 205 5.85 -10.69 3.72
CA GLU A 205 5.12 -11.48 4.71
C GLU A 205 5.82 -11.41 6.08
#